data_829b0a31ea44ac542e4d0155ba6f9d22
#
_entry.id   829b0a31ea44ac542e4d0155ba6f9d22
#
_cell.length_a   1.000
_cell.length_b   1.000
_cell.length_c   1.000
_cell.angle_alpha   90.00
_cell.angle_beta   90.00
_cell.angle_gamma   90.00
#
_symmetry.space_group_name_H-M   'P 1'
#
loop_
_entity.id
_entity.type
_entity.pdbx_description
1 polymer ?
#
loop_
_entity_poly.entity_id
_entity_poly.type
_entity_poly.pdbx_seq_one_letter_code
_entity_poly.pdbx_strand_id
1 'polypeptide(L)'
;KLPGLGPKSAKRIVLKLINNRDELVKPLAKSLADVYKNIVRCKICGTLKSNSIECNFDNCKIVDKKYNKICVVENISDQWSIESSNIFSGYFHILGGTISSVGQKKEDLLINSLVERVKKDNIDEVILATSATVEGQTTAYYIQDSLKGIEVKVTKLAQGLPVGGEIESLDDGT
;
A
#
# COMPACT_ATOMS: atom_id res chain seq x y z
N LYS A 1 1.22 12.63 18.15
CA LYS A 1 2.12 13.39 17.27
C LYS A 1 1.78 13.00 15.84
N LEU A 2 1.45 13.99 14.99
CA LEU A 2 1.27 13.74 13.57
C LEU A 2 2.64 13.79 12.89
N PRO A 3 2.95 12.87 11.96
CA PRO A 3 4.21 12.87 11.23
C PRO A 3 4.32 14.13 10.36
N GLY A 4 5.54 14.64 10.16
CA GLY A 4 5.80 15.81 9.33
C GLY A 4 5.46 17.17 9.97
N LEU A 5 4.91 17.21 11.19
CA LEU A 5 4.58 18.46 11.89
C LEU A 5 5.62 18.79 12.95
N GLY A 6 6.46 19.77 12.66
CA GLY A 6 7.37 20.37 13.65
C GLY A 6 6.62 21.25 14.68
N PRO A 7 7.27 21.59 15.82
CA PRO A 7 6.63 22.34 16.92
C PRO A 7 6.05 23.71 16.49
N LYS A 8 6.75 24.42 15.60
CA LYS A 8 6.27 25.72 15.09
C LYS A 8 5.01 25.59 14.25
N SER A 9 4.96 24.60 13.32
CA SER A 9 3.81 24.32 12.49
C SER A 9 2.62 23.85 13.31
N ALA A 10 2.86 22.98 14.29
CA ALA A 10 1.82 22.49 15.20
C ALA A 10 1.16 23.64 15.98
N LYS A 11 1.95 24.56 16.55
CA LYS A 11 1.42 25.75 17.23
C LYS A 11 0.56 26.64 16.32
N ARG A 12 1.02 26.88 15.07
CA ARG A 12 0.26 27.69 14.08
C ARG A 12 -1.06 27.03 13.71
N ILE A 13 -1.07 25.71 13.52
CA ILE A 13 -2.30 24.95 13.22
C ILE A 13 -3.28 25.06 14.39
N VAL A 14 -2.82 24.82 15.63
CA VAL A 14 -3.67 24.91 16.83
C VAL A 14 -4.29 26.30 16.97
N LEU A 15 -3.51 27.38 16.81
CA LEU A 15 -4.03 28.74 16.86
C LEU A 15 -5.07 29.02 15.77
N LYS A 16 -4.82 28.54 14.54
CA LYS A 16 -5.79 28.69 13.45
C LYS A 16 -7.09 27.94 13.74
N LEU A 17 -7.00 26.73 14.28
CA LEU A 17 -8.18 25.93 14.66
C LEU A 17 -8.97 26.63 15.79
N ILE A 18 -8.31 27.12 16.83
CA ILE A 18 -8.98 27.81 17.96
C ILE A 18 -9.71 29.06 17.47
N ASN A 19 -9.10 29.84 16.58
CA ASN A 19 -9.68 31.08 16.05
C ASN A 19 -10.84 30.85 15.06
N ASN A 20 -10.95 29.63 14.48
CA ASN A 20 -11.98 29.29 13.49
C ASN A 20 -12.72 27.99 13.87
N ARG A 21 -13.29 27.97 15.05
CA ARG A 21 -13.87 26.75 15.64
C ARG A 21 -15.00 26.15 14.80
N ASP A 22 -15.95 26.97 14.38
CA ASP A 22 -17.13 26.50 13.66
C ASP A 22 -16.82 26.11 12.21
N GLU A 23 -15.93 26.87 11.56
CA GLU A 23 -15.57 26.64 10.16
C GLU A 23 -14.54 25.54 9.96
N LEU A 24 -13.62 25.33 10.92
CA LEU A 24 -12.53 24.37 10.77
C LEU A 24 -12.62 23.20 11.76
N VAL A 25 -12.78 23.46 13.07
CA VAL A 25 -12.73 22.39 14.07
C VAL A 25 -13.92 21.47 13.96
N LYS A 26 -15.13 22.01 13.84
CA LYS A 26 -16.36 21.25 13.78
C LYS A 26 -16.45 20.32 12.56
N PRO A 27 -16.17 20.77 11.32
CA PRO A 27 -16.12 19.88 10.15
C PRO A 27 -14.97 18.85 10.24
N LEU A 28 -13.79 19.27 10.71
CA LEU A 28 -12.65 18.37 10.88
C LEU A 28 -12.94 17.25 11.89
N ALA A 29 -13.52 17.59 13.05
CA ALA A 29 -13.91 16.60 14.06
C ALA A 29 -14.94 15.62 13.52
N LYS A 30 -15.92 16.11 12.75
CA LYS A 30 -16.90 15.26 12.08
C LYS A 30 -16.24 14.32 11.09
N SER A 31 -15.38 14.83 10.20
CA SER A 31 -14.66 14.00 9.22
C SER A 31 -13.78 12.94 9.86
N LEU A 32 -13.09 13.28 10.96
CA LEU A 32 -12.28 12.30 11.71
C LEU A 32 -13.14 11.22 12.34
N ALA A 33 -14.29 11.58 12.91
CA ALA A 33 -15.25 10.63 13.47
C ALA A 33 -15.85 9.72 12.38
N ASP A 34 -16.15 10.27 11.21
CA ASP A 34 -16.69 9.52 10.07
C ASP A 34 -15.66 8.54 9.53
N VAL A 35 -14.38 8.95 9.38
CA VAL A 35 -13.28 8.07 8.99
C VAL A 35 -13.13 6.93 10.00
N TYR A 36 -13.07 7.25 11.30
CA TYR A 36 -12.92 6.26 12.36
C TYR A 36 -14.05 5.21 12.36
N LYS A 37 -15.28 5.63 12.10
CA LYS A 37 -16.45 4.75 12.09
C LYS A 37 -16.58 3.93 10.81
N ASN A 38 -16.24 4.51 9.66
CA ASN A 38 -16.68 3.99 8.38
C ASN A 38 -15.53 3.43 7.52
N ILE A 39 -14.27 3.76 7.83
CA ILE A 39 -13.13 3.30 7.00
C ILE A 39 -12.33 2.24 7.76
N VAL A 40 -12.17 1.11 7.12
CA VAL A 40 -11.36 0.00 7.63
C VAL A 40 -10.37 -0.49 6.58
N ARG A 41 -9.31 -1.13 7.05
CA ARG A 41 -8.39 -1.83 6.17
C ARG A 41 -8.94 -3.22 5.84
N CYS A 42 -8.97 -3.56 4.57
CA CYS A 42 -9.37 -4.89 4.13
C CYS A 42 -8.40 -5.95 4.67
N LYS A 43 -8.92 -6.98 5.31
CA LYS A 43 -8.11 -8.09 5.85
C LYS A 43 -7.55 -9.02 4.77
N ILE A 44 -8.06 -8.93 3.54
CA ILE A 44 -7.64 -9.78 2.42
C ILE A 44 -6.61 -9.05 1.56
N CYS A 45 -6.95 -7.89 1.01
CA CYS A 45 -6.08 -7.18 0.07
C CYS A 45 -5.36 -5.96 0.66
N GLY A 46 -5.64 -5.60 1.91
CA GLY A 46 -4.98 -4.48 2.61
C GLY A 46 -5.43 -3.08 2.20
N THR A 47 -6.29 -2.92 1.19
CA THR A 47 -6.82 -1.62 0.76
C THR A 47 -7.77 -1.00 1.78
N LEU A 48 -7.94 0.31 1.74
CA LEU A 48 -8.97 0.99 2.52
C LEU A 48 -10.35 0.79 1.87
N LYS A 49 -11.35 0.56 2.69
CA LYS A 49 -12.75 0.40 2.25
C LYS A 49 -13.73 0.83 3.32
N SER A 50 -15.00 0.98 2.94
CA SER A 50 -16.08 1.16 3.91
C SER A 50 -16.26 -0.11 4.75
N ASN A 51 -16.51 0.05 6.04
CA ASN A 51 -16.78 -1.06 6.95
C ASN A 51 -18.12 -1.78 6.65
N SER A 52 -19.01 -1.15 5.89
CA SER A 52 -20.25 -1.75 5.41
C SER A 52 -20.04 -2.83 4.34
N ILE A 53 -18.84 -2.90 3.76
CA ILE A 53 -18.48 -3.89 2.73
C ILE A 53 -17.71 -5.02 3.41
N GLU A 54 -18.23 -6.23 3.38
CA GLU A 54 -17.53 -7.40 3.92
C GLU A 54 -16.22 -7.67 3.16
N CYS A 55 -15.22 -8.13 3.91
CA CYS A 55 -13.97 -8.57 3.33
C CYS A 55 -14.11 -10.03 2.85
N ASN A 56 -14.49 -10.22 1.61
CA ASN A 56 -14.38 -11.49 0.91
C ASN A 56 -13.59 -11.30 -0.40
N PHE A 57 -13.22 -12.42 -1.05
CA PHE A 57 -12.43 -12.36 -2.28
C PHE A 57 -13.21 -11.67 -3.41
N ASP A 58 -14.53 -11.88 -3.49
CA ASP A 58 -15.35 -11.28 -4.54
C ASP A 58 -15.42 -9.77 -4.39
N ASN A 59 -15.57 -9.26 -3.16
CA ASN A 59 -15.57 -7.82 -2.88
C ASN A 59 -14.21 -7.14 -3.12
N CYS A 60 -13.11 -7.89 -3.12
CA CYS A 60 -11.80 -7.37 -3.51
C CYS A 60 -11.64 -7.24 -5.03
N LYS A 61 -12.60 -7.76 -5.81
CA LYS A 61 -12.65 -7.67 -7.28
C LYS A 61 -13.63 -6.62 -7.82
N ILE A 62 -14.25 -5.80 -6.97
CA ILE A 62 -15.43 -4.95 -7.29
C ILE A 62 -15.19 -3.91 -8.39
N VAL A 63 -13.99 -3.70 -8.83
CA VAL A 63 -13.71 -2.72 -9.89
C VAL A 63 -13.42 -3.49 -11.17
N ASP A 64 -14.10 -3.12 -12.27
CA ASP A 64 -13.76 -3.59 -13.61
C ASP A 64 -12.31 -3.24 -13.92
N LYS A 65 -11.43 -4.20 -13.64
CA LYS A 65 -10.01 -4.06 -13.92
C LYS A 65 -9.72 -4.57 -15.34
N LYS A 66 -8.92 -3.80 -16.05
CA LYS A 66 -8.53 -4.12 -17.42
C LYS A 66 -7.64 -5.36 -17.52
N TYR A 67 -6.89 -5.65 -16.45
CA TYR A 67 -5.92 -6.74 -16.40
C TYR A 67 -6.12 -7.60 -15.17
N ASN A 68 -6.03 -8.92 -15.35
CA ASN A 68 -6.06 -9.88 -14.24
C ASN A 68 -4.68 -10.01 -13.60
N LYS A 69 -4.12 -8.88 -13.13
CA LYS A 69 -2.80 -8.77 -12.53
C LYS A 69 -2.90 -8.14 -11.16
N ILE A 70 -2.05 -8.56 -10.24
CA ILE A 70 -1.93 -7.98 -8.89
C ILE A 70 -0.61 -7.23 -8.76
N CYS A 71 -0.67 -5.94 -8.43
CA CYS A 71 0.48 -5.17 -7.98
C CYS A 71 0.57 -5.24 -6.45
N VAL A 72 1.66 -5.81 -5.95
CA VAL A 72 1.92 -5.97 -4.52
C VAL A 72 2.77 -4.81 -4.05
N VAL A 73 2.26 -4.04 -3.09
CA VAL A 73 2.91 -2.87 -2.50
C VAL A 73 3.04 -3.03 -0.98
N GLU A 74 3.95 -2.31 -0.37
CA GLU A 74 4.19 -2.34 1.07
C GLU A 74 3.12 -1.56 1.83
N ASN A 75 2.75 -0.37 1.33
CA ASN A 75 1.89 0.60 2.00
C ASN A 75 0.78 1.13 1.08
N ILE A 76 -0.22 1.75 1.71
CA ILE A 76 -1.32 2.41 0.99
C ILE A 76 -0.83 3.63 0.20
N SER A 77 0.19 4.34 0.70
CA SER A 77 0.82 5.46 -0.01
C SER A 77 1.41 5.05 -1.36
N ASP A 78 2.01 3.86 -1.42
CA ASP A 78 2.58 3.31 -2.66
C ASP A 78 1.47 2.98 -3.67
N GLN A 79 0.36 2.39 -3.19
CA GLN A 79 -0.84 2.19 -4.01
C GLN A 79 -1.32 3.52 -4.61
N TRP A 80 -1.51 4.55 -3.81
CA TRP A 80 -2.00 5.86 -4.27
C TRP A 80 -1.05 6.50 -5.28
N SER A 81 0.26 6.35 -5.10
CA SER A 81 1.27 6.86 -6.04
C SER A 81 1.15 6.19 -7.40
N ILE A 82 0.97 4.86 -7.44
CA ILE A 82 0.81 4.11 -8.68
C ILE A 82 -0.56 4.40 -9.33
N GLU A 83 -1.63 4.47 -8.54
CA GLU A 83 -2.98 4.78 -9.05
C GLU A 83 -3.05 6.19 -9.65
N SER A 84 -2.41 7.17 -9.01
CA SER A 84 -2.42 8.56 -9.52
C SER A 84 -1.67 8.71 -10.85
N SER A 85 -0.75 7.82 -11.17
CA SER A 85 -0.06 7.80 -12.46
C SER A 85 -0.90 7.28 -13.62
N ASN A 86 -2.02 6.60 -13.33
CA ASN A 86 -2.91 5.94 -14.32
C ASN A 86 -2.21 4.92 -15.24
N ILE A 87 -1.05 4.42 -14.86
CA ILE A 87 -0.26 3.46 -15.67
C ILE A 87 -0.75 2.03 -15.46
N PHE A 88 -1.26 1.71 -14.26
CA PHE A 88 -1.66 0.37 -13.88
C PHE A 88 -3.19 0.27 -13.66
N SER A 89 -3.83 -0.69 -14.34
CA SER A 89 -5.28 -0.94 -14.27
C SER A 89 -5.59 -2.37 -13.80
N GLY A 90 -4.74 -2.95 -12.98
CA GLY A 90 -4.93 -4.23 -12.30
C GLY A 90 -5.37 -4.07 -10.84
N TYR A 91 -5.32 -5.16 -10.10
CA TYR A 91 -5.64 -5.21 -8.67
C TYR A 91 -4.42 -4.81 -7.83
N PHE A 92 -4.68 -4.29 -6.64
CA PHE A 92 -3.63 -4.06 -5.64
C PHE A 92 -3.72 -5.06 -4.50
N HIS A 93 -2.56 -5.35 -3.91
CA HIS A 93 -2.43 -6.08 -2.67
C HIS A 93 -1.40 -5.38 -1.78
N ILE A 94 -1.84 -4.91 -0.61
CA ILE A 94 -1.04 -4.12 0.31
C ILE A 94 -0.62 -5.00 1.47
N LEU A 95 0.67 -5.24 1.58
CA LEU A 95 1.24 -6.13 2.61
C LEU A 95 1.05 -5.59 4.02
N GLY A 96 1.23 -4.28 4.20
CA GLY A 96 1.20 -3.61 5.49
C GLY A 96 2.57 -3.37 6.11
N GLY A 97 3.62 -3.54 5.34
CA GLY A 97 5.01 -3.34 5.72
C GLY A 97 5.93 -4.30 5.00
N THR A 98 7.13 -4.48 5.56
CA THR A 98 8.19 -5.37 5.06
C THR A 98 8.61 -6.38 6.13
N ILE A 99 9.21 -7.48 5.72
CA ILE A 99 9.86 -8.42 6.64
C ILE A 99 11.11 -7.73 7.18
N SER A 100 11.10 -7.39 8.46
CA SER A 100 12.23 -6.76 9.14
C SER A 100 12.83 -7.71 10.15
N SER A 101 14.14 -7.62 10.35
CA SER A 101 14.84 -8.33 11.44
C SER A 101 14.47 -7.80 12.83
N VAL A 102 13.86 -6.61 12.88
CA VAL A 102 13.50 -5.94 14.14
C VAL A 102 12.00 -5.58 14.12
N GLY A 103 11.18 -6.40 14.75
CA GLY A 103 9.85 -6.03 15.25
C GLY A 103 8.64 -6.44 14.44
N GLN A 104 8.68 -6.60 13.13
CA GLN A 104 7.49 -7.02 12.36
C GLN A 104 7.59 -8.51 12.01
N LYS A 105 6.66 -9.30 12.50
CA LYS A 105 6.62 -10.74 12.22
C LYS A 105 6.02 -10.98 10.83
N LYS A 106 6.45 -12.06 10.18
CA LYS A 106 5.92 -12.49 8.87
C LYS A 106 4.40 -12.69 8.90
N GLU A 107 3.88 -13.13 10.04
CA GLU A 107 2.45 -13.37 10.27
C GLU A 107 1.60 -12.10 10.26
N ASP A 108 2.22 -10.93 10.52
CA ASP A 108 1.52 -9.64 10.52
C ASP A 108 1.31 -9.10 9.09
N LEU A 109 2.03 -9.65 8.11
CA LEU A 109 1.93 -9.26 6.71
C LEU A 109 0.87 -10.11 5.99
N LEU A 110 0.15 -9.50 5.04
CA LEU A 110 -0.90 -10.18 4.28
C LEU A 110 -0.37 -11.11 3.16
N ILE A 111 0.77 -11.81 3.40
CA ILE A 111 1.40 -12.68 2.40
C ILE A 111 0.58 -13.96 2.18
N ASN A 112 0.10 -14.60 3.26
CA ASN A 112 -0.74 -15.79 3.14
C ASN A 112 -2.03 -15.48 2.36
N SER A 113 -2.65 -14.34 2.65
CA SER A 113 -3.84 -13.87 1.95
C SER A 113 -3.56 -13.56 0.47
N LEU A 114 -2.36 -13.09 0.11
CA LEU A 114 -1.94 -12.93 -1.27
C LEU A 114 -1.91 -14.28 -2.00
N VAL A 115 -1.29 -15.28 -1.39
CA VAL A 115 -1.17 -16.64 -1.97
C VAL A 115 -2.55 -17.25 -2.22
N GLU A 116 -3.46 -17.16 -1.25
CA GLU A 116 -4.84 -17.63 -1.40
C GLU A 116 -5.58 -16.90 -2.51
N ARG A 117 -5.41 -15.57 -2.58
CA ARG A 117 -6.03 -14.73 -3.61
C ARG A 117 -5.54 -15.08 -5.01
N VAL A 118 -4.23 -15.29 -5.19
CA VAL A 118 -3.65 -15.67 -6.49
C VAL A 118 -4.25 -16.98 -6.97
N LYS A 119 -4.37 -17.98 -6.09
CA LYS A 119 -4.97 -19.29 -6.43
C LYS A 119 -6.45 -19.17 -6.79
N LYS A 120 -7.23 -18.42 -5.98
CA LYS A 120 -8.68 -18.35 -6.13
C LYS A 120 -9.11 -17.52 -7.33
N ASP A 121 -8.38 -16.46 -7.60
CA ASP A 121 -8.76 -15.45 -8.61
C ASP A 121 -8.16 -15.71 -9.98
N ASN A 122 -7.40 -16.80 -10.17
CA ASN A 122 -6.70 -17.15 -11.41
C ASN A 122 -5.90 -15.97 -11.96
N ILE A 123 -5.06 -15.39 -11.11
CA ILE A 123 -4.25 -14.22 -11.47
C ILE A 123 -3.14 -14.62 -12.45
N ASP A 124 -3.03 -13.87 -13.55
CA ASP A 124 -2.03 -14.13 -14.59
C ASP A 124 -0.62 -13.66 -14.18
N GLU A 125 -0.55 -12.56 -13.44
CA GLU A 125 0.73 -11.96 -13.08
C GLU A 125 0.67 -11.27 -11.71
N VAL A 126 1.68 -11.54 -10.88
CA VAL A 126 1.96 -10.82 -9.62
C VAL A 126 3.18 -9.92 -9.84
N ILE A 127 2.98 -8.62 -9.73
CA ILE A 127 4.03 -7.59 -9.89
C ILE A 127 4.46 -7.16 -8.49
N LEU A 128 5.71 -7.46 -8.11
CA LEU A 128 6.27 -7.06 -6.82
C LEU A 128 6.80 -5.63 -6.91
N ALA A 129 6.09 -4.69 -6.30
CA ALA A 129 6.43 -3.27 -6.22
C ALA A 129 6.87 -2.91 -4.79
N THR A 130 7.79 -3.71 -4.24
CA THR A 130 8.43 -3.44 -2.95
C THR A 130 9.59 -2.49 -3.13
N SER A 131 10.01 -1.83 -2.02
CA SER A 131 11.14 -0.91 -2.03
C SER A 131 12.46 -1.61 -2.42
N ALA A 132 13.44 -0.83 -2.88
CA ALA A 132 14.79 -1.32 -3.21
C ALA A 132 15.67 -1.56 -1.96
N THR A 133 15.11 -1.39 -0.75
CA THR A 133 15.80 -1.65 0.52
C THR A 133 16.05 -3.15 0.75
N VAL A 134 16.95 -3.48 1.68
CA VAL A 134 17.23 -4.88 2.05
C VAL A 134 15.95 -5.59 2.52
N GLU A 135 15.12 -4.92 3.32
CA GLU A 135 13.86 -5.43 3.82
C GLU A 135 12.84 -5.64 2.69
N GLY A 136 12.73 -4.69 1.77
CA GLY A 136 11.85 -4.80 0.59
C GLY A 136 12.26 -5.95 -0.32
N GLN A 137 13.55 -6.11 -0.58
CA GLN A 137 14.10 -7.22 -1.36
C GLN A 137 13.87 -8.57 -0.67
N THR A 138 14.14 -8.66 0.63
CA THR A 138 13.87 -9.87 1.42
C THR A 138 12.40 -10.25 1.37
N THR A 139 11.51 -9.25 1.49
CA THR A 139 10.04 -9.45 1.39
C THR A 139 9.66 -9.96 0.00
N ALA A 140 10.23 -9.38 -1.07
CA ALA A 140 9.99 -9.82 -2.44
C ALA A 140 10.43 -11.27 -2.66
N TYR A 141 11.60 -11.67 -2.16
CA TYR A 141 12.07 -13.06 -2.25
C TYR A 141 11.17 -14.03 -1.50
N TYR A 142 10.71 -13.65 -0.31
CA TYR A 142 9.81 -14.48 0.47
C TYR A 142 8.45 -14.68 -0.23
N ILE A 143 7.89 -13.63 -0.83
CA ILE A 143 6.65 -13.72 -1.61
C ILE A 143 6.86 -14.62 -2.82
N GLN A 144 7.96 -14.43 -3.56
CA GLN A 144 8.30 -15.26 -4.73
C GLN A 144 8.44 -16.73 -4.35
N ASP A 145 9.05 -17.03 -3.20
CA ASP A 145 9.17 -18.38 -2.67
C ASP A 145 7.80 -18.97 -2.28
N SER A 146 6.94 -18.16 -1.64
CA SER A 146 5.57 -18.57 -1.25
C SER A 146 4.64 -18.84 -2.44
N LEU A 147 4.95 -18.29 -3.61
CA LEU A 147 4.20 -18.51 -4.85
C LEU A 147 4.76 -19.65 -5.71
N LYS A 148 5.86 -20.30 -5.29
CA LYS A 148 6.38 -21.48 -6.00
C LYS A 148 5.33 -22.59 -6.05
N GLY A 149 5.20 -23.20 -7.23
CA GLY A 149 4.22 -24.27 -7.47
C GLY A 149 2.79 -23.77 -7.78
N ILE A 150 2.59 -22.46 -7.88
CA ILE A 150 1.37 -21.86 -8.43
C ILE A 150 1.68 -21.41 -9.85
N GLU A 151 0.79 -21.69 -10.78
CA GLU A 151 0.93 -21.27 -12.18
C GLU A 151 0.59 -19.78 -12.30
N VAL A 152 1.55 -18.90 -11.94
CA VAL A 152 1.45 -17.45 -12.01
C VAL A 152 2.80 -16.86 -12.38
N LYS A 153 2.79 -15.86 -13.26
CA LYS A 153 4.00 -15.10 -13.57
C LYS A 153 4.31 -14.14 -12.42
N VAL A 154 5.53 -14.18 -11.91
CA VAL A 154 6.00 -13.24 -10.89
C VAL A 154 7.05 -12.32 -11.50
N THR A 155 6.80 -11.01 -11.45
CA THR A 155 7.70 -9.97 -11.92
C THR A 155 8.01 -8.97 -10.81
N LYS A 156 9.07 -8.18 -10.99
CA LYS A 156 9.45 -7.08 -10.10
C LYS A 156 9.51 -5.78 -10.89
N LEU A 157 9.32 -4.66 -10.21
CA LEU A 157 9.63 -3.37 -10.83
C LEU A 157 11.11 -3.31 -11.19
N ALA A 158 11.39 -2.75 -12.36
CA ALA A 158 12.77 -2.51 -12.76
C ALA A 158 13.43 -1.51 -11.79
N GLN A 159 14.67 -1.81 -11.45
CA GLN A 159 15.52 -0.91 -10.69
C GLN A 159 16.58 -0.38 -11.65
N GLY A 160 16.92 0.90 -11.52
CA GLY A 160 17.91 1.51 -12.39
C GLY A 160 17.75 3.02 -12.49
N LEU A 161 18.58 3.63 -13.31
CA LEU A 161 18.60 5.05 -13.57
C LEU A 161 17.28 5.49 -14.23
N PRO A 162 16.52 6.44 -13.65
CA PRO A 162 15.30 6.96 -14.28
C PRO A 162 15.66 7.74 -15.56
N VAL A 163 14.72 7.80 -16.49
CA VAL A 163 14.90 8.57 -17.73
C VAL A 163 15.17 10.04 -17.38
N GLY A 164 16.29 10.58 -17.86
CA GLY A 164 16.78 11.94 -17.54
C GLY A 164 17.60 12.04 -16.26
N GLY A 165 17.85 10.92 -15.55
CA GLY A 165 18.77 10.88 -14.42
C GLY A 165 20.24 10.80 -14.89
N GLU A 166 21.14 11.41 -14.12
CA GLU A 166 22.59 11.35 -14.34
C GLU A 166 23.23 10.36 -13.38
N ILE A 167 24.29 9.67 -13.84
CA ILE A 167 25.01 8.66 -13.03
C ILE A 167 25.55 9.27 -11.73
N GLU A 168 25.98 10.53 -11.77
CA GLU A 168 26.49 11.25 -10.58
C GLU A 168 25.46 11.43 -9.45
N SER A 169 24.16 11.32 -9.77
CA SER A 169 23.08 11.46 -8.79
C SER A 169 22.64 10.13 -8.16
N LEU A 170 23.29 9.03 -8.53
CA LEU A 170 23.00 7.71 -7.96
C LEU A 170 23.69 7.53 -6.62
N ASP A 171 22.98 6.90 -5.68
CA ASP A 171 23.57 6.41 -4.46
C ASP A 171 24.25 5.03 -4.68
N ASP A 172 25.06 4.60 -3.73
CA ASP A 172 25.84 3.35 -3.82
C ASP A 172 24.96 2.07 -3.92
N GLY A 173 23.64 2.21 -3.88
CA GLY A 173 22.66 1.11 -3.93
C GLY A 173 21.94 0.96 -5.27
N THR A 174 22.22 1.83 -6.23
CA THR A 174 21.64 1.81 -7.58
C THR A 174 22.63 1.25 -8.59
#